data_b1882d7796996a25555025f54384cacb
#
_entry.id   b1882d7796996a25555025f54384cacb
#
_cell.length_a   1.000
_cell.length_b   1.000
_cell.length_c   1.000
_cell.angle_alpha   90.00
_cell.angle_beta   90.00
_cell.angle_gamma   90.00
#
_symmetry.space_group_name_H-M   'P 1'
#
loop_
_entity.id
_entity.type
_entity.pdbx_description
1 polymer ?
#
loop_
_entity_poly.entity_id
_entity_poly.type
_entity_poly.pdbx_seq_one_letter_code
_entity_poly.pdbx_strand_id
1 'polypeptide(L)'
;MVENGLIGRINWQNLFKIAIFFGLLFLMVAPATAWEWTAHKKIVDEININLPSDVQKNLKPYLAVMKEGSTYPDTLPNDKINHGYPGSYSQTNTWLDNGKVAYEKGDYREAAWCFGVASHYITDTYSAPHCGWIKDKEKYWQIGNQLSPKKHDFHYSNLNNMLQYGNERGKESIA
;
A
#
# COMPACT_ATOMS: atom_id res chain seq x y z
N MET A 1 38.54 -39.75 38.35
CA MET A 1 37.77 -38.64 38.89
C MET A 1 37.50 -37.69 37.75
N VAL A 2 36.27 -37.67 37.29
CA VAL A 2 35.85 -36.78 36.18
C VAL A 2 34.97 -35.71 36.83
N GLU A 3 35.41 -34.45 36.75
CA GLU A 3 34.71 -33.30 37.28
C GLU A 3 33.37 -33.11 36.54
N ASN A 4 32.30 -33.18 37.30
CA ASN A 4 30.96 -32.78 36.81
C ASN A 4 30.89 -31.26 36.68
N GLY A 5 31.02 -30.76 35.44
CA GLY A 5 30.85 -29.36 35.10
C GLY A 5 29.48 -28.83 35.52
N LEU A 6 29.45 -27.67 36.17
CA LEU A 6 28.29 -26.90 36.54
C LEU A 6 27.48 -26.51 35.29
N ILE A 7 26.48 -27.31 34.97
CA ILE A 7 25.39 -26.82 34.11
C ILE A 7 24.48 -26.00 35.03
N GLY A 8 24.63 -24.67 34.98
CA GLY A 8 23.80 -23.75 35.70
C GLY A 8 22.31 -24.02 35.41
N ARG A 9 21.54 -24.32 36.45
CA ARG A 9 20.08 -24.52 36.33
C ARG A 9 19.44 -23.29 35.69
N ILE A 10 18.98 -23.43 34.47
CA ILE A 10 18.22 -22.43 33.75
C ILE A 10 16.98 -22.12 34.59
N ASN A 11 16.86 -20.87 35.06
CA ASN A 11 15.70 -20.43 35.82
C ASN A 11 14.53 -20.16 34.83
N TRP A 12 13.67 -21.13 34.69
CA TRP A 12 12.51 -21.08 33.78
C TRP A 12 11.58 -19.89 34.03
N GLN A 13 11.49 -19.40 35.28
CA GLN A 13 10.70 -18.20 35.59
C GLN A 13 11.32 -16.94 34.97
N ASN A 14 12.63 -16.84 34.93
CA ASN A 14 13.29 -15.71 34.29
C ASN A 14 13.20 -15.77 32.75
N LEU A 15 13.31 -16.97 32.17
CA LEU A 15 13.09 -17.17 30.74
C LEU A 15 11.65 -16.78 30.34
N PHE A 16 10.66 -17.17 31.14
CA PHE A 16 9.27 -16.82 30.88
C PHE A 16 9.01 -15.30 30.97
N LYS A 17 9.61 -14.61 31.96
CA LYS A 17 9.56 -13.13 32.08
C LYS A 17 10.22 -12.43 30.89
N ILE A 18 11.36 -12.94 30.43
CA ILE A 18 12.08 -12.41 29.27
C ILE A 18 11.24 -12.65 28.01
N ALA A 19 10.64 -13.81 27.82
CA ALA A 19 9.76 -14.10 26.68
C ALA A 19 8.52 -13.18 26.67
N ILE A 20 7.90 -12.93 27.81
CA ILE A 20 6.78 -11.98 27.94
C ILE A 20 7.24 -10.55 27.62
N PHE A 21 8.41 -10.12 28.13
CA PHE A 21 8.96 -8.79 27.86
C PHE A 21 9.23 -8.57 26.38
N PHE A 22 9.87 -9.54 25.70
CA PHE A 22 10.10 -9.48 24.26
C PHE A 22 8.79 -9.61 23.46
N GLY A 23 7.85 -10.42 23.90
CA GLY A 23 6.52 -10.52 23.28
C GLY A 23 5.74 -9.21 23.36
N LEU A 24 5.76 -8.53 24.52
CA LEU A 24 5.16 -7.19 24.70
C LEU A 24 5.90 -6.11 23.90
N LEU A 25 7.23 -6.18 23.79
CA LEU A 25 8.02 -5.26 22.97
C LEU A 25 7.67 -5.42 21.48
N PHE A 26 7.43 -6.65 21.01
CA PHE A 26 7.02 -6.94 19.63
C PHE A 26 5.60 -6.45 19.33
N LEU A 27 4.72 -6.40 20.32
CA LEU A 27 3.37 -5.85 20.19
C LEU A 27 3.34 -4.30 20.16
N MET A 28 4.41 -3.65 20.63
CA MET A 28 4.50 -2.19 20.62
C MET A 28 5.15 -1.60 19.36
N VAL A 29 5.76 -2.42 18.53
CA VAL A 29 6.26 -2.00 17.21
C VAL A 29 5.15 -2.25 16.19
N ALA A 30 4.06 -1.49 16.27
CA ALA A 30 3.22 -1.30 15.10
C ALA A 30 4.11 -0.58 14.07
N PRO A 31 4.33 -1.15 12.87
CA PRO A 31 5.02 -0.40 11.83
C PRO A 31 4.23 0.88 11.59
N ALA A 32 4.89 2.04 11.68
CA ALA A 32 4.34 3.30 11.20
C ALA A 32 4.21 3.15 9.68
N THR A 33 3.10 2.54 9.24
CA THR A 33 2.79 2.34 7.83
C THR A 33 2.18 3.62 7.30
N ALA A 34 2.74 4.13 6.21
CA ALA A 34 2.12 5.03 5.25
C ALA A 34 0.65 4.64 5.07
N TRP A 35 -0.18 5.48 4.49
CA TRP A 35 -1.63 5.21 4.32
C TRP A 35 -1.94 3.76 4.62
N GLU A 36 -2.48 3.48 5.81
CA GLU A 36 -2.59 2.10 6.25
C GLU A 36 -3.17 1.29 5.10
N TRP A 37 -2.68 0.13 4.84
CA TRP A 37 -3.15 -0.80 3.81
C TRP A 37 -4.68 -0.84 3.66
N THR A 38 -5.38 -0.43 4.73
CA THR A 38 -6.84 -0.26 4.77
C THR A 38 -7.34 0.79 3.77
N ALA A 39 -6.65 1.94 3.61
CA ALA A 39 -7.07 2.98 2.67
C ALA A 39 -6.94 2.51 1.23
N HIS A 40 -5.79 1.93 0.86
CA HIS A 40 -5.59 1.36 -0.47
C HIS A 40 -6.61 0.27 -0.80
N LYS A 41 -6.92 -0.61 0.16
CA LYS A 41 -7.94 -1.65 -0.04
C LYS A 41 -9.35 -1.09 -0.23
N LYS A 42 -9.73 -0.02 0.50
CA LYS A 42 -11.00 0.68 0.30
C LYS A 42 -11.08 1.33 -1.08
N ILE A 43 -9.98 1.92 -1.56
CA ILE A 43 -9.90 2.50 -2.89
C ILE A 43 -10.12 1.42 -3.96
N VAL A 44 -9.55 0.24 -3.79
CA VAL A 44 -9.80 -0.90 -4.69
C VAL A 44 -11.26 -1.32 -4.70
N ASP A 45 -11.97 -1.29 -3.55
CA ASP A 45 -13.40 -1.53 -3.52
C ASP A 45 -14.17 -0.50 -4.36
N GLU A 46 -13.83 0.78 -4.23
CA GLU A 46 -14.42 1.86 -5.03
C GLU A 46 -14.09 1.74 -6.52
N ILE A 47 -12.86 1.38 -6.86
CA ILE A 47 -12.49 1.09 -8.25
C ILE A 47 -13.39 -0.01 -8.80
N ASN A 48 -13.51 -1.14 -8.10
CA ASN A 48 -14.28 -2.29 -8.57
C ASN A 48 -15.75 -1.97 -8.85
N ILE A 49 -16.42 -1.20 -7.99
CA ILE A 49 -17.84 -0.85 -8.20
C ILE A 49 -18.07 0.15 -9.33
N ASN A 50 -17.01 0.90 -9.72
CA ASN A 50 -17.06 1.89 -10.79
C ASN A 50 -16.51 1.37 -12.14
N LEU A 51 -16.03 0.12 -12.21
CA LEU A 51 -15.61 -0.48 -13.47
C LEU A 51 -16.79 -0.72 -14.42
N PRO A 52 -16.57 -0.67 -15.74
CA PRO A 52 -17.55 -1.17 -16.70
C PRO A 52 -17.99 -2.60 -16.35
N SER A 53 -19.26 -2.91 -16.57
CA SER A 53 -19.88 -4.16 -16.08
C SER A 53 -19.20 -5.44 -16.58
N ASP A 54 -18.71 -5.43 -17.80
CA ASP A 54 -17.96 -6.53 -18.42
C ASP A 54 -16.59 -6.72 -17.78
N VAL A 55 -15.87 -5.63 -17.51
CA VAL A 55 -14.58 -5.64 -16.82
C VAL A 55 -14.76 -6.06 -15.35
N GLN A 56 -15.78 -5.51 -14.69
CA GLN A 56 -16.10 -5.87 -13.29
C GLN A 56 -16.42 -7.36 -13.17
N LYS A 57 -17.20 -7.92 -14.10
CA LYS A 57 -17.53 -9.35 -14.11
C LYS A 57 -16.27 -10.23 -14.11
N ASN A 58 -15.26 -9.85 -14.88
CA ASN A 58 -14.02 -10.61 -15.03
C ASN A 58 -13.07 -10.43 -13.83
N LEU A 59 -12.99 -9.23 -13.25
CA LEU A 59 -12.04 -8.91 -12.17
C LEU A 59 -12.60 -9.16 -10.76
N LYS A 60 -13.92 -9.08 -10.56
CA LYS A 60 -14.57 -9.28 -9.26
C LYS A 60 -14.18 -10.58 -8.54
N PRO A 61 -14.05 -11.74 -9.22
CA PRO A 61 -13.57 -12.98 -8.56
C PRO A 61 -12.17 -12.84 -7.95
N TYR A 62 -11.37 -11.89 -8.43
CA TYR A 62 -9.98 -11.65 -8.02
C TYR A 62 -9.80 -10.36 -7.21
N LEU A 63 -10.89 -9.82 -6.64
CA LEU A 63 -10.85 -8.58 -5.86
C LEU A 63 -9.88 -8.65 -4.68
N ALA A 64 -9.76 -9.80 -4.02
CA ALA A 64 -8.80 -10.01 -2.95
C ALA A 64 -7.35 -9.86 -3.45
N VAL A 65 -7.04 -10.43 -4.62
CA VAL A 65 -5.73 -10.31 -5.26
C VAL A 65 -5.43 -8.85 -5.65
N MET A 66 -6.41 -8.12 -6.16
CA MET A 66 -6.27 -6.70 -6.46
C MET A 66 -5.98 -5.87 -5.20
N LYS A 67 -6.63 -6.20 -4.08
CA LYS A 67 -6.35 -5.58 -2.77
C LYS A 67 -4.94 -5.89 -2.24
N GLU A 68 -4.46 -7.11 -2.42
CA GLU A 68 -3.09 -7.47 -2.08
C GLU A 68 -2.10 -6.69 -2.94
N GLY A 69 -2.32 -6.60 -4.26
CA GLY A 69 -1.53 -5.79 -5.17
C GLY A 69 -1.46 -4.32 -4.73
N SER A 70 -2.58 -3.75 -4.26
CA SER A 70 -2.64 -2.35 -3.84
C SER A 70 -1.83 -2.02 -2.57
N THR A 71 -1.32 -3.01 -1.87
CA THR A 71 -0.45 -2.83 -0.69
C THR A 71 0.97 -3.33 -0.91
N TYR A 72 1.21 -3.99 -2.04
CA TYR A 72 2.51 -4.59 -2.36
C TYR A 72 3.68 -3.60 -2.42
N PRO A 73 3.56 -2.39 -3.04
CA PRO A 73 4.67 -1.44 -3.12
C PRO A 73 5.22 -1.02 -1.75
N ASP A 74 4.39 -0.90 -0.73
CA ASP A 74 4.81 -0.60 0.65
C ASP A 74 5.72 -1.68 1.25
N THR A 75 5.69 -2.90 0.72
CA THR A 75 6.51 -4.01 1.18
C THR A 75 7.89 -4.03 0.54
N LEU A 76 8.10 -3.23 -0.51
CA LEU A 76 9.34 -3.23 -1.26
C LEU A 76 10.40 -2.34 -0.59
N PRO A 77 11.59 -2.88 -0.29
CA PRO A 77 12.67 -2.06 0.23
C PRO A 77 13.07 -1.00 -0.82
N ASN A 78 13.24 0.24 -0.38
CA ASN A 78 13.70 1.37 -1.19
C ASN A 78 12.72 1.84 -2.29
N ASP A 79 11.46 1.42 -2.29
CA ASP A 79 10.49 1.85 -3.30
C ASP A 79 9.89 3.25 -3.03
N LYS A 80 10.15 3.84 -1.88
CA LYS A 80 9.58 5.14 -1.45
C LYS A 80 9.74 6.28 -2.45
N ILE A 81 10.80 6.25 -3.28
CA ILE A 81 11.03 7.27 -4.31
C ILE A 81 10.01 7.17 -5.46
N ASN A 82 9.35 6.03 -5.60
CA ASN A 82 8.37 5.76 -6.65
C ASN A 82 6.93 6.09 -6.24
N HIS A 83 6.67 6.39 -4.96
CA HIS A 83 5.32 6.71 -4.48
C HIS A 83 4.87 8.12 -4.88
N GLY A 84 5.81 9.05 -5.09
CA GLY A 84 5.54 10.41 -5.57
C GLY A 84 5.89 10.61 -7.05
N TYR A 85 5.28 11.66 -7.65
CA TYR A 85 5.62 12.06 -9.02
C TYR A 85 7.05 12.64 -9.09
N PRO A 86 7.86 12.33 -10.12
CA PRO A 86 7.53 11.59 -11.36
C PRO A 86 7.71 10.06 -11.29
N GLY A 87 8.27 9.51 -10.22
CA GLY A 87 8.53 8.06 -10.08
C GLY A 87 7.25 7.23 -10.23
N SER A 88 6.17 7.68 -9.60
CA SER A 88 4.85 7.04 -9.67
C SER A 88 4.29 6.91 -11.09
N TYR A 89 4.58 7.86 -11.98
CA TYR A 89 4.16 7.76 -13.37
C TYR A 89 4.77 6.53 -14.07
N SER A 90 6.09 6.35 -13.92
CA SER A 90 6.77 5.21 -14.53
C SER A 90 6.23 3.86 -14.01
N GLN A 91 6.07 3.76 -12.70
CA GLN A 91 5.53 2.54 -12.08
C GLN A 91 4.09 2.28 -12.50
N THR A 92 3.22 3.29 -12.40
CA THR A 92 1.82 3.18 -12.81
C THR A 92 1.70 2.70 -14.26
N ASN A 93 2.45 3.34 -15.18
CA ASN A 93 2.41 2.98 -16.59
C ASN A 93 2.82 1.51 -16.81
N THR A 94 3.93 1.09 -16.20
CA THR A 94 4.40 -0.30 -16.28
C THR A 94 3.35 -1.29 -15.80
N TRP A 95 2.75 -1.04 -14.65
CA TRP A 95 1.77 -1.96 -14.07
C TRP A 95 0.42 -1.96 -14.79
N LEU A 96 -0.01 -0.81 -15.33
CA LEU A 96 -1.21 -0.76 -16.18
C LEU A 96 -1.00 -1.52 -17.50
N ASP A 97 0.16 -1.38 -18.14
CA ASP A 97 0.49 -2.10 -19.38
C ASP A 97 0.55 -3.61 -19.14
N ASN A 98 1.22 -4.05 -18.07
CA ASN A 98 1.26 -5.46 -17.69
C ASN A 98 -0.15 -6.01 -17.39
N GLY A 99 -0.97 -5.26 -16.66
CA GLY A 99 -2.34 -5.61 -16.36
C GLY A 99 -3.21 -5.73 -17.61
N LYS A 100 -3.05 -4.79 -18.55
CA LYS A 100 -3.74 -4.83 -19.85
C LYS A 100 -3.37 -6.08 -20.62
N VAL A 101 -2.08 -6.38 -20.75
CA VAL A 101 -1.59 -7.58 -21.47
C VAL A 101 -2.13 -8.86 -20.82
N ALA A 102 -2.14 -8.95 -19.49
CA ALA A 102 -2.71 -10.10 -18.78
C ALA A 102 -4.22 -10.21 -19.02
N TYR A 103 -4.95 -9.09 -18.94
CA TYR A 103 -6.39 -9.05 -19.17
C TYR A 103 -6.77 -9.51 -20.58
N GLU A 104 -6.04 -9.04 -21.60
CA GLU A 104 -6.27 -9.42 -23.02
C GLU A 104 -6.01 -10.92 -23.27
N LYS A 105 -5.12 -11.54 -22.48
CA LYS A 105 -4.86 -12.99 -22.51
C LYS A 105 -5.88 -13.80 -21.70
N GLY A 106 -6.81 -13.16 -20.98
CA GLY A 106 -7.77 -13.82 -20.09
C GLY A 106 -7.17 -14.21 -18.73
N ASP A 107 -5.94 -13.81 -18.42
CA ASP A 107 -5.37 -13.98 -17.09
C ASP A 107 -5.84 -12.87 -16.16
N TYR A 108 -7.10 -12.97 -15.76
CA TYR A 108 -7.75 -11.96 -14.93
C TYR A 108 -7.18 -11.90 -13.50
N ARG A 109 -6.53 -12.98 -13.04
CA ARG A 109 -5.87 -12.98 -11.73
C ARG A 109 -4.65 -12.07 -11.74
N GLU A 110 -3.78 -12.25 -12.74
CA GLU A 110 -2.58 -11.42 -12.92
C GLU A 110 -2.97 -9.96 -13.25
N ALA A 111 -3.99 -9.78 -14.10
CA ALA A 111 -4.52 -8.45 -14.39
C ALA A 111 -4.99 -7.73 -13.12
N ALA A 112 -5.73 -8.40 -12.24
CA ALA A 112 -6.19 -7.84 -10.97
C ALA A 112 -5.01 -7.44 -10.06
N TRP A 113 -3.97 -8.28 -9.97
CA TRP A 113 -2.75 -7.95 -9.25
C TRP A 113 -2.11 -6.68 -9.78
N CYS A 114 -1.83 -6.62 -11.09
CA CYS A 114 -1.19 -5.48 -11.73
C CYS A 114 -2.00 -4.18 -11.56
N PHE A 115 -3.32 -4.23 -11.72
CA PHE A 115 -4.18 -3.07 -11.52
C PHE A 115 -4.23 -2.63 -10.06
N GLY A 116 -4.14 -3.57 -9.12
CA GLY A 116 -3.96 -3.28 -7.70
C GLY A 116 -2.68 -2.50 -7.44
N VAL A 117 -1.54 -2.98 -7.95
CA VAL A 117 -0.25 -2.29 -7.80
C VAL A 117 -0.28 -0.90 -8.45
N ALA A 118 -0.84 -0.77 -9.66
CA ALA A 118 -0.99 0.52 -10.31
C ALA A 118 -1.83 1.51 -9.46
N SER A 119 -2.91 1.02 -8.85
CA SER A 119 -3.78 1.85 -8.01
C SER A 119 -3.05 2.44 -6.80
N HIS A 120 -2.10 1.71 -6.22
CA HIS A 120 -1.26 2.21 -5.14
C HIS A 120 -0.49 3.47 -5.57
N TYR A 121 0.31 3.39 -6.62
CA TYR A 121 1.12 4.51 -7.09
C TYR A 121 0.28 5.71 -7.53
N ILE A 122 -0.90 5.46 -8.13
CA ILE A 122 -1.83 6.54 -8.48
C ILE A 122 -2.28 7.27 -7.22
N THR A 123 -2.74 6.56 -6.21
CA THR A 123 -3.31 7.18 -5.01
C THR A 123 -2.25 7.88 -4.17
N ASP A 124 -1.07 7.34 -4.08
CA ASP A 124 0.05 7.97 -3.37
C ASP A 124 0.49 9.28 -4.01
N THR A 125 0.41 9.38 -5.32
CA THR A 125 0.71 10.63 -6.02
C THR A 125 -0.21 11.79 -5.59
N TYR A 126 -1.41 11.49 -5.11
CA TYR A 126 -2.35 12.48 -4.58
C TYR A 126 -2.18 12.71 -3.07
N SER A 127 -1.40 11.89 -2.40
CA SER A 127 -1.20 11.96 -0.95
C SER A 127 -0.15 13.00 -0.58
N ALA A 128 -0.52 13.97 0.25
CA ALA A 128 0.38 15.04 0.67
C ALA A 128 1.75 14.55 1.17
N PRO A 129 1.87 13.48 1.99
CA PRO A 129 3.16 12.96 2.44
C PRO A 129 4.11 12.51 1.34
N HIS A 130 3.59 12.19 0.15
CA HIS A 130 4.38 11.79 -1.03
C HIS A 130 4.67 12.97 -1.97
N CYS A 131 4.01 14.12 -1.76
CA CYS A 131 4.18 15.33 -2.55
C CYS A 131 5.18 16.33 -1.93
N GLY A 132 5.42 16.24 -0.61
CA GLY A 132 6.31 17.13 0.10
C GLY A 132 6.43 16.81 1.58
N TRP A 133 7.08 17.73 2.33
CA TRP A 133 7.22 17.58 3.76
C TRP A 133 5.95 18.04 4.49
N ILE A 134 5.44 17.23 5.39
CA ILE A 134 4.37 17.59 6.32
C ILE A 134 4.82 17.39 7.76
N LYS A 135 4.35 18.25 8.66
CA LYS A 135 4.77 18.27 10.06
C LYS A 135 4.37 17.00 10.82
N ASP A 136 3.17 16.51 10.57
CA ASP A 136 2.56 15.38 11.30
C ASP A 136 1.97 14.37 10.31
N LYS A 137 2.85 13.56 9.73
CA LYS A 137 2.45 12.50 8.78
C LYS A 137 1.51 11.48 9.40
N GLU A 138 1.78 11.10 10.66
CA GLU A 138 0.98 10.10 11.37
C GLU A 138 -0.48 10.55 11.49
N LYS A 139 -0.69 11.78 11.95
CA LYS A 139 -2.04 12.36 12.05
C LYS A 139 -2.72 12.46 10.69
N TYR A 140 -1.98 12.80 9.65
CA TYR A 140 -2.52 12.84 8.28
C TYR A 140 -3.07 11.48 7.87
N TRP A 141 -2.31 10.41 8.10
CA TRP A 141 -2.74 9.06 7.75
C TRP A 141 -3.89 8.56 8.62
N GLN A 142 -3.87 8.84 9.92
CA GLN A 142 -4.99 8.49 10.82
C GLN A 142 -6.30 9.11 10.36
N ILE A 143 -6.30 10.37 9.93
CA ILE A 143 -7.46 11.03 9.37
C ILE A 143 -7.85 10.41 8.03
N GLY A 144 -6.89 10.22 7.12
CA GLY A 144 -7.12 9.65 5.79
C GLY A 144 -7.76 8.25 5.85
N ASN A 145 -7.33 7.42 6.80
CA ASN A 145 -7.89 6.07 7.00
C ASN A 145 -9.35 6.07 7.46
N GLN A 146 -9.83 7.16 8.05
CA GLN A 146 -11.23 7.31 8.47
C GLN A 146 -12.13 7.81 7.35
N LEU A 147 -11.55 8.42 6.30
CA LEU A 147 -12.31 8.94 5.17
C LEU A 147 -12.75 7.80 4.24
N SER A 148 -13.92 8.00 3.63
CA SER A 148 -14.36 7.17 2.53
C SER A 148 -13.83 7.73 1.21
N PRO A 149 -13.26 6.91 0.33
CA PRO A 149 -12.89 7.35 -1.02
C PRO A 149 -14.10 7.93 -1.72
N LYS A 150 -13.88 9.00 -2.50
CA LYS A 150 -14.92 9.60 -3.34
C LYS A 150 -14.49 9.53 -4.79
N LYS A 151 -15.44 9.18 -5.66
CA LYS A 151 -15.21 9.27 -7.09
C LYS A 151 -15.04 10.74 -7.48
N HIS A 152 -14.00 10.99 -8.26
CA HIS A 152 -13.80 12.28 -8.92
C HIS A 152 -13.85 12.06 -10.42
N ASP A 153 -14.63 12.88 -11.11
CA ASP A 153 -14.67 12.86 -12.57
C ASP A 153 -13.56 13.77 -13.09
N PHE A 154 -12.40 13.15 -13.35
CA PHE A 154 -11.28 13.83 -13.97
C PHE A 154 -11.26 13.54 -15.47
N HIS A 155 -11.28 14.59 -16.28
CA HIS A 155 -11.11 14.50 -17.72
C HIS A 155 -9.68 14.87 -18.08
N TYR A 156 -8.75 13.90 -17.95
CA TYR A 156 -7.38 14.10 -18.37
C TYR A 156 -7.10 13.38 -19.68
N SER A 157 -6.34 14.04 -20.55
CA SER A 157 -5.99 13.54 -21.86
C SER A 157 -5.03 12.33 -21.78
N ASN A 158 -4.29 12.20 -20.69
CA ASN A 158 -3.36 11.10 -20.47
C ASN A 158 -2.99 10.93 -19.00
N LEU A 159 -2.40 9.78 -18.67
CA LEU A 159 -1.98 9.39 -17.33
C LEU A 159 -0.98 10.39 -16.71
N ASN A 160 -0.01 10.87 -17.49
CA ASN A 160 1.01 11.79 -16.97
C ASN A 160 0.39 13.10 -16.45
N ASN A 161 -0.52 13.69 -17.21
CA ASN A 161 -1.22 14.92 -16.80
C ASN A 161 -2.07 14.70 -15.56
N MET A 162 -2.71 13.52 -15.45
CA MET A 162 -3.48 13.14 -14.25
C MET A 162 -2.59 13.06 -13.02
N LEU A 163 -1.45 12.40 -13.09
CA LEU A 163 -0.56 12.22 -11.95
C LEU A 163 0.16 13.54 -11.59
N GLN A 164 0.56 14.35 -12.57
CA GLN A 164 1.10 15.68 -12.32
C GLN A 164 0.11 16.55 -11.56
N TYR A 165 -1.16 16.58 -11.98
CA TYR A 165 -2.21 17.30 -11.28
C TYR A 165 -2.40 16.77 -9.85
N GLY A 166 -2.41 15.44 -9.65
CA GLY A 166 -2.50 14.84 -8.32
C GLY A 166 -1.39 15.29 -7.39
N ASN A 167 -0.15 15.32 -7.89
CA ASN A 167 1.00 15.79 -7.15
C ASN A 167 0.89 17.29 -6.80
N GLU A 168 0.38 18.13 -7.70
CA GLU A 168 0.13 19.55 -7.42
C GLU A 168 -0.95 19.72 -6.33
N ARG A 169 -2.05 18.99 -6.41
CA ARG A 169 -3.09 18.97 -5.35
C ARG A 169 -2.56 18.51 -4.01
N GLY A 170 -1.73 17.45 -4.00
CA GLY A 170 -1.07 16.99 -2.79
C GLY A 170 -0.18 18.07 -2.16
N LYS A 171 0.57 18.82 -2.98
CA LYS A 171 1.40 19.95 -2.52
C LYS A 171 0.56 21.09 -1.95
N GLU A 172 -0.54 21.44 -2.59
CA GLU A 172 -1.45 22.49 -2.09
C GLU A 172 -2.07 22.15 -0.73
N SER A 173 -2.28 20.87 -0.46
CA SER A 173 -2.82 20.43 0.83
C SER A 173 -1.80 20.48 1.98
N ILE A 174 -0.52 20.79 1.69
CA ILE A 174 0.55 20.97 2.68
C ILE A 174 0.67 22.43 3.13
N ALA A 175 0.28 23.36 2.26
CA ALA A 175 0.36 24.80 2.51
C ALA A 175 -0.71 25.26 3.52
#